data_c7d014cb1c3687cd4f1f2ba697ce0c42
#
_entry.id   c7d014cb1c3687cd4f1f2ba697ce0c42
#
_cell.length_a   1.000
_cell.length_b   1.000
_cell.length_c   1.000
_cell.angle_alpha   90.00
_cell.angle_beta   90.00
_cell.angle_gamma   90.00
#
_symmetry.space_group_name_H-M   'P 1'
#
loop_
_entity.id
_entity.type
_entity.pdbx_description
1 polymer ?
#
loop_
_entity_poly.entity_id
_entity_poly.type
_entity_poly.pdbx_seq_one_letter_code
_entity_poly.pdbx_strand_id
1 'polypeptide(L)'
;YWAEGLDSQYTAVVFTDYDTMLGDCVDTGVVNITKAVHNYAVDYASMNMTDLASTNEMIAKQKTYFGENSIGFSMPASDILKDYESRSSQLQLVLWLLQIPVILMIIFYLFMVSQLNVEQERNEIAVFKSRGASRLQIMGIYALESLVLGVLTVIIGPFAGLGLCKVLGASNGFLEFVNRRSLPVHMTIEAVVYAAIAVAVFFVTTMIPIFPATKTTIVEHKQSKAKKKKHALWAVSYTHLR
;
A
#
# COMPACT_ATOMS: atom_id res chain seq x y z
N TYR A 1 21.37 10.18 40.95
CA TYR A 1 19.99 10.14 41.46
C TYR A 1 20.02 9.39 42.78
N TRP A 2 19.97 10.09 43.83
CA TRP A 2 19.84 9.53 45.19
C TRP A 2 18.37 9.16 45.38
N ALA A 3 18.06 7.89 45.57
CA ALA A 3 16.71 7.48 45.92
C ALA A 3 16.44 7.91 47.39
N GLU A 4 15.63 8.91 47.56
CA GLU A 4 15.05 9.21 48.86
C GLU A 4 14.17 8.04 49.27
N GLY A 5 14.51 7.32 50.34
CA GLY A 5 13.69 6.27 50.90
C GLY A 5 14.37 4.93 51.15
N LEU A 6 15.65 4.80 51.00
CA LEU A 6 16.37 3.65 51.54
C LEU A 6 16.63 3.89 53.02
N ASP A 7 15.96 3.07 53.84
CA ASP A 7 16.12 3.01 55.25
C ASP A 7 17.60 3.07 55.65
N SER A 8 17.90 3.88 56.62
CA SER A 8 19.21 4.42 57.00
C SER A 8 20.21 3.38 57.55
N GLN A 9 20.23 2.19 57.05
CA GLN A 9 21.28 1.26 57.36
C GLN A 9 22.31 1.18 56.21
N TYR A 10 23.30 2.04 56.32
CA TYR A 10 24.65 1.95 55.72
C TYR A 10 24.77 1.21 54.36
N THR A 11 24.09 1.68 53.33
CA THR A 11 24.37 1.28 51.96
C THR A 11 25.29 2.30 51.32
N ALA A 12 26.58 2.05 51.32
CA ALA A 12 27.53 2.79 50.51
C ALA A 12 27.35 2.37 49.05
N VAL A 13 26.92 3.31 48.21
CA VAL A 13 26.92 3.06 46.74
C VAL A 13 28.33 3.32 46.25
N VAL A 14 28.98 2.28 45.75
CA VAL A 14 30.31 2.39 45.16
C VAL A 14 30.16 2.37 43.65
N PHE A 15 30.66 3.41 43.00
CA PHE A 15 30.82 3.44 41.54
C PHE A 15 32.21 3.02 41.20
N THR A 16 32.36 1.95 40.45
CA THR A 16 33.67 1.48 39.97
C THR A 16 33.54 1.09 38.49
N ASP A 17 34.67 1.04 37.81
CA ASP A 17 34.72 0.53 36.45
C ASP A 17 34.50 -0.97 36.44
N TYR A 18 33.94 -1.48 35.33
CA TYR A 18 33.54 -2.89 35.20
C TYR A 18 34.75 -3.84 35.34
N ASP A 19 35.88 -3.49 34.71
CA ASP A 19 37.10 -4.31 34.72
C ASP A 19 37.71 -4.35 36.12
N THR A 20 37.75 -3.22 36.83
CA THR A 20 38.21 -3.12 38.21
C THR A 20 37.27 -3.92 39.16
N MET A 21 35.95 -3.89 38.95
CA MET A 21 35.03 -4.67 39.75
C MET A 21 35.22 -6.17 39.56
N LEU A 22 35.43 -6.62 38.31
CA LEU A 22 35.70 -8.05 38.04
C LEU A 22 37.01 -8.49 38.65
N GLY A 23 38.14 -7.79 38.37
CA GLY A 23 39.47 -8.17 38.80
C GLY A 23 39.68 -8.11 40.33
N ASP A 24 39.26 -6.98 40.92
CA ASP A 24 39.58 -6.73 42.34
C ASP A 24 38.53 -7.26 43.31
N CYS A 25 37.28 -7.36 42.89
CA CYS A 25 36.18 -7.72 43.78
C CYS A 25 35.62 -9.12 43.57
N VAL A 26 35.47 -9.54 42.29
CA VAL A 26 34.82 -10.85 41.96
C VAL A 26 35.85 -11.97 41.94
N ASP A 27 36.98 -11.77 41.22
CA ASP A 27 38.03 -12.80 41.09
C ASP A 27 38.77 -13.08 42.39
N THR A 28 38.85 -12.07 43.26
CA THR A 28 39.42 -12.27 44.61
C THR A 28 38.40 -12.87 45.62
N GLY A 29 37.14 -13.04 45.21
CA GLY A 29 36.10 -13.59 46.09
C GLY A 29 35.63 -12.70 47.23
N VAL A 30 36.02 -11.41 47.23
CA VAL A 30 35.65 -10.45 48.27
C VAL A 30 34.17 -10.04 48.17
N VAL A 31 33.62 -10.02 46.96
CA VAL A 31 32.24 -9.62 46.71
C VAL A 31 31.52 -10.73 45.94
N ASN A 32 30.37 -11.15 46.45
CA ASN A 32 29.50 -12.08 45.73
C ASN A 32 28.43 -11.34 44.98
N ILE A 33 28.44 -11.45 43.64
CA ILE A 33 27.45 -10.79 42.79
C ILE A 33 26.13 -11.57 42.89
N THR A 34 25.13 -10.96 43.53
CA THR A 34 23.81 -11.54 43.67
C THR A 34 22.89 -11.16 42.49
N LYS A 35 23.11 -10.04 41.80
CA LYS A 35 22.32 -9.59 40.69
C LYS A 35 23.14 -8.67 39.78
N ALA A 36 23.13 -8.95 38.49
CA ALA A 36 23.65 -8.08 37.45
C ALA A 36 22.50 -7.59 36.57
N VAL A 37 22.49 -6.30 36.27
CA VAL A 37 21.51 -5.68 35.38
C VAL A 37 22.24 -4.98 34.24
N HIS A 38 21.97 -5.41 33.03
CA HIS A 38 22.50 -4.76 31.83
C HIS A 38 21.38 -3.94 31.18
N ASN A 39 21.60 -2.66 31.02
CA ASN A 39 20.67 -1.75 30.35
C ASN A 39 21.17 -1.45 28.94
N TYR A 40 20.32 -1.72 27.93
CA TYR A 40 20.61 -1.40 26.53
C TYR A 40 19.69 -0.29 26.05
N ALA A 41 20.25 0.68 25.37
CA ALA A 41 19.48 1.70 24.67
C ALA A 41 19.10 1.18 23.28
N VAL A 42 17.81 1.27 22.96
CA VAL A 42 17.30 0.91 21.65
C VAL A 42 17.37 2.12 20.73
N ASP A 43 17.99 2.00 19.58
CA ASP A 43 17.98 3.03 18.55
C ASP A 43 16.65 3.00 17.81
N TYR A 44 15.67 3.73 18.34
CA TYR A 44 14.33 3.86 17.75
C TYR A 44 14.33 4.63 16.42
N ALA A 45 15.36 5.42 16.13
CA ALA A 45 15.46 6.18 14.89
C ALA A 45 15.76 5.31 13.67
N SER A 46 16.40 4.17 13.87
CA SER A 46 16.69 3.16 12.84
C SER A 46 15.57 2.16 12.63
N MET A 47 14.55 2.13 13.51
CA MET A 47 13.41 1.22 13.40
C MET A 47 12.52 1.58 12.20
N ASN A 48 12.30 0.62 11.31
CA ASN A 48 11.42 0.76 10.17
C ASN A 48 10.06 0.14 10.47
N MET A 49 8.97 0.87 10.21
CA MET A 49 7.61 0.40 10.50
C MET A 49 7.20 -0.82 9.66
N THR A 50 7.82 -1.01 8.50
CA THR A 50 7.61 -2.20 7.66
C THR A 50 8.12 -3.49 8.32
N ASP A 51 9.11 -3.37 9.22
CA ASP A 51 9.75 -4.53 9.86
C ASP A 51 9.23 -4.79 11.27
N LEU A 52 8.11 -4.14 11.64
CA LEU A 52 7.58 -4.21 13.00
C LEU A 52 7.16 -5.63 13.42
N ALA A 53 6.54 -6.37 12.51
CA ALA A 53 6.13 -7.75 12.75
C ALA A 53 7.34 -8.65 13.02
N SER A 54 8.39 -8.54 12.21
CA SER A 54 9.63 -9.29 12.40
C SER A 54 10.37 -8.88 13.68
N THR A 55 10.32 -7.60 14.03
CA THR A 55 10.89 -7.09 15.30
C THR A 55 10.15 -7.64 16.50
N ASN A 56 8.82 -7.66 16.48
CA ASN A 56 8.02 -8.24 17.56
C ASN A 56 8.25 -9.75 17.71
N GLU A 57 8.40 -10.48 16.60
CA GLU A 57 8.75 -11.89 16.61
C GLU A 57 10.14 -12.13 17.21
N MET A 58 11.12 -11.30 16.86
CA MET A 58 12.47 -11.35 17.42
C MET A 58 12.47 -11.11 18.93
N ILE A 59 11.73 -10.09 19.40
CA ILE A 59 11.58 -9.77 20.83
C ILE A 59 10.93 -10.97 21.56
N ALA A 60 9.90 -11.59 20.97
CA ALA A 60 9.24 -12.74 21.55
C ALA A 60 10.20 -13.93 21.68
N LYS A 61 11.01 -14.22 20.67
CA LYS A 61 12.03 -15.27 20.69
C LYS A 61 13.08 -15.02 21.77
N GLN A 62 13.56 -13.78 21.89
CA GLN A 62 14.54 -13.41 22.93
C GLN A 62 13.94 -13.52 24.32
N LYS A 63 12.69 -13.09 24.51
CA LYS A 63 12.00 -13.24 25.80
C LYS A 63 11.89 -14.71 26.23
N THR A 64 11.61 -15.60 25.30
CA THR A 64 11.56 -17.05 25.56
C THR A 64 12.95 -17.59 25.91
N TYR A 65 13.96 -17.25 25.10
CA TYR A 65 15.34 -17.69 25.35
C TYR A 65 15.89 -17.25 26.70
N PHE A 66 15.70 -15.99 27.08
CA PHE A 66 16.13 -15.49 28.39
C PHE A 66 15.33 -16.10 29.53
N GLY A 67 14.03 -16.34 29.33
CA GLY A 67 13.18 -17.05 30.31
C GLY A 67 13.64 -18.46 30.58
N GLU A 68 13.99 -19.25 29.58
CA GLU A 68 14.53 -20.60 29.69
C GLU A 68 15.87 -20.62 30.43
N ASN A 69 16.67 -19.58 30.31
CA ASN A 69 17.97 -19.46 30.98
C ASN A 69 17.89 -18.74 32.35
N SER A 70 16.69 -18.54 32.90
CA SER A 70 16.46 -17.84 34.18
C SER A 70 16.98 -16.41 34.23
N ILE A 71 17.11 -15.76 33.06
CA ILE A 71 17.55 -14.38 32.92
C ILE A 71 16.31 -13.50 32.80
N GLY A 72 16.17 -12.49 33.67
CA GLY A 72 15.07 -11.54 33.57
C GLY A 72 15.25 -10.63 32.37
N PHE A 73 14.34 -10.71 31.41
CA PHE A 73 14.30 -9.82 30.24
C PHE A 73 13.10 -8.86 30.38
N SER A 74 13.37 -7.57 30.37
CA SER A 74 12.34 -6.52 30.43
C SER A 74 12.54 -5.54 29.30
N MET A 75 11.54 -5.41 28.43
CA MET A 75 11.49 -4.43 27.36
C MET A 75 10.13 -3.74 27.38
N PRO A 76 9.98 -2.60 28.12
CA PRO A 76 8.70 -1.91 28.26
C PRO A 76 8.10 -1.46 26.92
N ALA A 77 8.95 -1.20 25.92
CA ALA A 77 8.52 -0.83 24.58
C ALA A 77 7.78 -1.95 23.83
N SER A 78 7.93 -3.22 24.24
CA SER A 78 7.33 -4.37 23.51
C SER A 78 5.81 -4.31 23.46
N ASP A 79 5.17 -3.84 24.52
CA ASP A 79 3.71 -3.76 24.58
C ASP A 79 3.20 -2.61 23.71
N ILE A 80 3.93 -1.48 23.67
CA ILE A 80 3.63 -0.35 22.78
C ILE A 80 3.77 -0.77 21.31
N LEU A 81 4.82 -1.51 20.97
CA LEU A 81 5.04 -2.00 19.60
C LEU A 81 3.94 -2.96 19.14
N LYS A 82 3.47 -3.85 20.01
CA LYS A 82 2.35 -4.77 19.73
C LYS A 82 1.02 -4.03 19.57
N ASP A 83 0.74 -3.06 20.45
CA ASP A 83 -0.48 -2.25 20.34
C ASP A 83 -0.48 -1.44 19.05
N TYR A 84 0.66 -0.88 18.67
CA TYR A 84 0.83 -0.18 17.41
C TYR A 84 0.61 -1.09 16.20
N GLU A 85 1.19 -2.30 16.18
CA GLU A 85 1.00 -3.29 15.13
C GLU A 85 -0.49 -3.65 14.95
N SER A 86 -1.17 -3.92 16.06
CA SER A 86 -2.61 -4.21 16.06
C SER A 86 -3.44 -3.05 15.50
N ARG A 87 -3.16 -1.83 15.94
CA ARG A 87 -3.88 -0.62 15.45
C ARG A 87 -3.55 -0.34 13.99
N SER A 88 -2.31 -0.52 13.57
CA SER A 88 -1.89 -0.33 12.18
C SER A 88 -2.62 -1.30 11.25
N SER A 89 -2.73 -2.57 11.62
CA SER A 89 -3.45 -3.57 10.84
C SER A 89 -4.96 -3.27 10.73
N GLN A 90 -5.58 -2.80 11.81
CA GLN A 90 -6.97 -2.37 11.79
C GLN A 90 -7.19 -1.16 10.88
N LEU A 91 -6.32 -0.17 10.94
CA LEU A 91 -6.36 0.99 10.05
C LEU A 91 -6.20 0.57 8.58
N GLN A 92 -5.29 -0.33 8.31
CA GLN A 92 -5.07 -0.86 6.96
C GLN A 92 -6.32 -1.55 6.41
N LEU A 93 -7.01 -2.35 7.23
CA LEU A 93 -8.29 -2.97 6.85
C LEU A 93 -9.37 -1.93 6.52
N VAL A 94 -9.50 -0.90 7.35
CA VAL A 94 -10.48 0.19 7.12
C VAL A 94 -10.15 0.94 5.82
N LEU A 95 -8.87 1.23 5.57
CA LEU A 95 -8.43 1.88 4.33
C LEU A 95 -8.74 1.03 3.10
N TRP A 96 -8.48 -0.28 3.14
CA TRP A 96 -8.84 -1.21 2.06
C TRP A 96 -10.35 -1.22 1.82
N LEU A 97 -11.15 -1.28 2.87
CA LEU A 97 -12.62 -1.28 2.78
C LEU A 97 -13.16 -0.01 2.11
N LEU A 98 -12.53 1.14 2.39
CA LEU A 98 -12.87 2.43 1.79
C LEU A 98 -12.39 2.52 0.33
N GLN A 99 -11.30 1.85 -0.01
CA GLN A 99 -10.68 1.92 -1.32
C GLN A 99 -11.41 1.04 -2.36
N ILE A 100 -12.02 -0.07 -1.94
CA ILE A 100 -12.73 -1.00 -2.84
C ILE A 100 -13.82 -0.30 -3.69
N PRO A 101 -14.76 0.48 -3.13
CA PRO A 101 -15.77 1.17 -3.93
C PRO A 101 -15.19 2.16 -4.92
N VAL A 102 -14.11 2.85 -4.54
CA VAL A 102 -13.43 3.81 -5.41
C VAL A 102 -12.76 3.10 -6.58
N ILE A 103 -12.08 1.98 -6.33
CA ILE A 103 -11.48 1.15 -7.39
C ILE A 103 -12.55 0.64 -8.36
N LEU A 104 -13.66 0.13 -7.86
CA LEU A 104 -14.78 -0.34 -8.69
C LEU A 104 -15.34 0.78 -9.55
N MET A 105 -15.50 1.98 -8.99
CA MET A 105 -15.97 3.14 -9.73
C MET A 105 -15.00 3.55 -10.84
N ILE A 106 -13.69 3.52 -10.57
CA ILE A 106 -12.66 3.82 -11.57
C ILE A 106 -12.68 2.78 -12.69
N ILE A 107 -12.75 1.49 -12.38
CA ILE A 107 -12.82 0.41 -13.38
C ILE A 107 -14.07 0.58 -14.26
N PHE A 108 -15.22 0.87 -13.65
CA PHE A 108 -16.46 1.12 -14.40
C PHE A 108 -16.33 2.34 -15.31
N TYR A 109 -15.75 3.42 -14.82
CA TYR A 109 -15.51 4.64 -15.61
C TYR A 109 -14.57 4.36 -16.79
N LEU A 110 -13.45 3.67 -16.56
CA LEU A 110 -12.53 3.26 -17.61
C LEU A 110 -13.19 2.40 -18.68
N PHE A 111 -14.03 1.45 -18.26
CA PHE A 111 -14.80 0.63 -19.18
C PHE A 111 -15.74 1.47 -20.05
N MET A 112 -16.48 2.41 -19.45
CA MET A 112 -17.40 3.29 -20.18
C MET A 112 -16.66 4.18 -21.17
N VAL A 113 -15.53 4.78 -20.78
CA VAL A 113 -14.70 5.61 -21.66
C VAL A 113 -14.13 4.79 -22.82
N SER A 114 -13.61 3.58 -22.51
CA SER A 114 -13.10 2.68 -23.55
C SER A 114 -14.21 2.27 -24.55
N GLN A 115 -15.42 2.00 -24.05
CA GLN A 115 -16.57 1.69 -24.91
C GLN A 115 -16.94 2.86 -25.83
N LEU A 116 -16.91 4.09 -25.31
CA LEU A 116 -17.15 5.31 -26.10
C LEU A 116 -16.10 5.49 -27.18
N ASN A 117 -14.83 5.35 -26.84
CA ASN A 117 -13.72 5.46 -27.80
C ASN A 117 -13.86 4.44 -28.93
N VAL A 118 -14.10 3.19 -28.59
CA VAL A 118 -14.32 2.11 -29.57
C VAL A 118 -15.54 2.40 -30.46
N GLU A 119 -16.59 3.02 -29.92
CA GLU A 119 -17.78 3.37 -30.72
C GLU A 119 -17.49 4.51 -31.70
N GLN A 120 -16.66 5.46 -31.35
CA GLN A 120 -16.18 6.55 -32.23
C GLN A 120 -15.28 5.98 -33.33
N GLU A 121 -14.38 5.07 -33.01
CA GLU A 121 -13.41 4.48 -33.94
C GLU A 121 -13.95 3.30 -34.77
N ARG A 122 -15.19 2.92 -34.58
CA ARG A 122 -15.82 1.81 -35.35
C ARG A 122 -15.71 1.95 -36.86
N ASN A 123 -15.78 3.18 -37.38
CA ASN A 123 -15.62 3.41 -38.81
C ASN A 123 -14.20 3.11 -39.27
N GLU A 124 -13.20 3.47 -38.49
CA GLU A 124 -11.79 3.19 -38.79
C GLU A 124 -11.51 1.69 -38.73
N ILE A 125 -12.00 1.00 -37.69
CA ILE A 125 -11.93 -0.46 -37.58
C ILE A 125 -12.55 -1.13 -38.80
N ALA A 126 -13.68 -0.62 -39.28
CA ALA A 126 -14.35 -1.14 -40.45
C ALA A 126 -13.54 -0.91 -41.75
N VAL A 127 -12.86 0.24 -41.88
CA VAL A 127 -11.95 0.53 -43.01
C VAL A 127 -10.73 -0.38 -42.97
N PHE A 128 -10.09 -0.58 -41.83
CA PHE A 128 -8.99 -1.54 -41.72
C PHE A 128 -9.40 -2.94 -42.13
N LYS A 129 -10.59 -3.34 -41.67
CA LYS A 129 -11.14 -4.68 -42.02
C LYS A 129 -11.47 -4.84 -43.50
N SER A 130 -11.97 -3.77 -44.14
CA SER A 130 -12.25 -3.79 -45.60
C SER A 130 -10.96 -3.86 -46.43
N ARG A 131 -9.84 -3.38 -45.89
CA ARG A 131 -8.50 -3.48 -46.50
C ARG A 131 -7.81 -4.82 -46.20
N GLY A 132 -8.50 -5.78 -45.56
CA GLY A 132 -7.99 -7.11 -45.30
C GLY A 132 -7.22 -7.27 -43.98
N ALA A 133 -7.25 -6.28 -43.10
CA ALA A 133 -6.60 -6.44 -41.81
C ALA A 133 -7.27 -7.54 -40.97
N SER A 134 -6.46 -8.43 -40.40
CA SER A 134 -6.94 -9.49 -39.52
C SER A 134 -7.38 -8.91 -38.15
N ARG A 135 -8.23 -9.64 -37.43
CA ARG A 135 -8.69 -9.23 -36.08
C ARG A 135 -7.53 -9.05 -35.12
N LEU A 136 -6.53 -9.94 -35.17
CA LEU A 136 -5.35 -9.88 -34.31
C LEU A 136 -4.49 -8.64 -34.60
N GLN A 137 -4.39 -8.21 -35.87
CA GLN A 137 -3.67 -7.00 -36.25
C GLN A 137 -4.36 -5.75 -35.68
N ILE A 138 -5.68 -5.67 -35.81
CA ILE A 138 -6.45 -4.55 -35.25
C ILE A 138 -6.33 -4.52 -33.72
N MET A 139 -6.53 -5.65 -33.05
CA MET A 139 -6.34 -5.78 -31.62
C MET A 139 -4.91 -5.43 -31.20
N GLY A 140 -3.92 -5.80 -31.98
CA GLY A 140 -2.51 -5.49 -31.74
C GLY A 140 -2.22 -4.00 -31.75
N ILE A 141 -2.86 -3.21 -32.62
CA ILE A 141 -2.71 -1.74 -32.66
C ILE A 141 -3.22 -1.14 -31.34
N TYR A 142 -4.43 -1.49 -30.92
CA TYR A 142 -5.00 -0.99 -29.67
C TYR A 142 -4.25 -1.49 -28.42
N ALA A 143 -3.76 -2.73 -28.46
CA ALA A 143 -2.94 -3.27 -27.40
C ALA A 143 -1.61 -2.51 -27.28
N LEU A 144 -0.97 -2.17 -28.40
CA LEU A 144 0.26 -1.40 -28.42
C LEU A 144 0.02 0.02 -27.86
N GLU A 145 -1.06 0.67 -28.28
CA GLU A 145 -1.45 1.99 -27.78
C GLU A 145 -1.68 1.96 -26.27
N SER A 146 -2.49 1.02 -25.78
CA SER A 146 -2.75 0.84 -24.35
C SER A 146 -1.48 0.50 -23.57
N LEU A 147 -0.55 -0.25 -24.17
CA LEU A 147 0.72 -0.60 -23.55
C LEU A 147 1.64 0.63 -23.43
N VAL A 148 1.74 1.47 -24.46
CA VAL A 148 2.53 2.69 -24.43
C VAL A 148 2.00 3.64 -23.35
N LEU A 149 0.67 3.84 -23.30
CA LEU A 149 0.03 4.65 -22.25
C LEU A 149 0.26 4.05 -20.88
N GLY A 150 0.18 2.73 -20.75
CA GLY A 150 0.43 2.01 -19.52
C GLY A 150 1.86 2.21 -18.99
N VAL A 151 2.87 2.08 -19.85
CA VAL A 151 4.27 2.31 -19.48
C VAL A 151 4.50 3.75 -19.00
N LEU A 152 3.96 4.72 -19.73
CA LEU A 152 4.03 6.13 -19.31
C LEU A 152 3.36 6.35 -17.95
N THR A 153 2.24 5.71 -17.70
CA THR A 153 1.51 5.80 -16.43
C THR A 153 2.28 5.16 -15.28
N VAL A 154 2.94 4.02 -15.47
CA VAL A 154 3.80 3.41 -14.43
C VAL A 154 4.96 4.30 -14.06
N ILE A 155 5.50 5.04 -15.02
CA ILE A 155 6.63 5.96 -14.75
C ILE A 155 6.13 7.21 -14.01
N ILE A 156 5.09 7.87 -14.52
CA ILE A 156 4.63 9.17 -14.00
C ILE A 156 3.76 9.01 -12.75
N GLY A 157 2.92 7.96 -12.68
CA GLY A 157 1.92 7.75 -11.64
C GLY A 157 2.48 7.74 -10.22
N PRO A 158 3.51 6.95 -9.90
CA PRO A 158 4.09 6.92 -8.56
C PRO A 158 4.67 8.26 -8.13
N PHE A 159 5.31 9.01 -9.03
CA PHE A 159 5.84 10.34 -8.72
C PHE A 159 4.72 11.36 -8.46
N ALA A 160 3.67 11.33 -9.28
CA ALA A 160 2.49 12.17 -9.06
C ALA A 160 1.80 11.81 -7.73
N GLY A 161 1.69 10.52 -7.41
CA GLY A 161 1.16 10.03 -6.14
C GLY A 161 1.96 10.53 -4.94
N LEU A 162 3.30 10.44 -5.00
CA LEU A 162 4.19 10.99 -3.97
C LEU A 162 4.00 12.50 -3.79
N GLY A 163 3.87 13.22 -4.90
CA GLY A 163 3.60 14.67 -4.87
C GLY A 163 2.30 14.99 -4.14
N LEU A 164 1.22 14.27 -4.47
CA LEU A 164 -0.08 14.42 -3.81
C LEU A 164 -0.02 14.05 -2.32
N CYS A 165 0.68 12.97 -1.95
CA CYS A 165 0.86 12.59 -0.55
C CYS A 165 1.59 13.70 0.24
N LYS A 166 2.62 14.33 -0.34
CA LYS A 166 3.30 15.46 0.30
C LYS A 166 2.38 16.66 0.48
N VAL A 167 1.57 16.99 -0.52
CA VAL A 167 0.59 18.09 -0.44
C VAL A 167 -0.48 17.80 0.61
N LEU A 168 -1.03 16.59 0.63
CA LEU A 168 -2.01 16.17 1.65
C LEU A 168 -1.41 16.14 3.05
N GLY A 169 -0.17 15.64 3.19
CA GLY A 169 0.56 15.64 4.45
C GLY A 169 0.90 17.04 4.96
N ALA A 170 0.98 18.03 4.07
CA ALA A 170 1.19 19.45 4.43
C ALA A 170 -0.11 20.18 4.79
N SER A 171 -1.28 19.51 4.71
CA SER A 171 -2.55 20.14 5.10
C SER A 171 -2.58 20.45 6.61
N ASN A 172 -3.19 21.59 6.98
CA ASN A 172 -3.17 22.10 8.35
C ASN A 172 -3.66 21.09 9.42
N GLY A 173 -4.65 20.26 9.10
CA GLY A 173 -5.20 19.29 10.04
C GLY A 173 -4.25 18.12 10.35
N PHE A 174 -3.35 17.79 9.42
CA PHE A 174 -2.38 16.73 9.60
C PHE A 174 -1.08 17.23 10.27
N LEU A 175 -0.68 18.48 9.97
CA LEU A 175 0.51 19.11 10.55
C LEU A 175 0.39 19.35 12.06
N GLU A 176 -0.82 19.53 12.58
CA GLU A 176 -1.07 19.71 14.01
C GLU A 176 -0.76 18.43 14.79
N PHE A 177 -1.05 17.27 14.21
CA PHE A 177 -0.77 15.96 14.81
C PHE A 177 0.72 15.58 14.83
N VAL A 178 1.51 16.08 13.86
CA VAL A 178 2.92 15.72 13.66
C VAL A 178 3.88 16.85 14.00
N ASN A 179 3.46 17.80 14.86
CA ASN A 179 4.28 18.97 15.25
C ASN A 179 4.81 19.77 14.04
N ARG A 180 4.04 19.86 12.96
CA ARG A 180 4.38 20.59 11.71
C ARG A 180 5.63 20.10 10.98
N ARG A 181 6.02 18.84 11.17
CA ARG A 181 7.10 18.22 10.37
C ARG A 181 6.51 17.61 9.12
N SER A 182 7.17 17.86 7.99
CA SER A 182 6.84 17.19 6.72
C SER A 182 7.05 15.69 6.90
N LEU A 183 6.04 14.89 6.51
CA LEU A 183 6.17 13.43 6.50
C LEU A 183 7.30 13.01 5.55
N PRO A 184 8.25 12.20 6.01
CA PRO A 184 9.24 11.59 5.14
C PRO A 184 8.54 10.51 4.30
N VAL A 185 8.00 10.91 3.13
CA VAL A 185 7.40 9.96 2.19
C VAL A 185 8.50 9.50 1.25
N HIS A 186 8.82 8.22 1.31
CA HIS A 186 9.77 7.54 0.44
C HIS A 186 9.05 6.65 -0.57
N MET A 187 9.64 6.53 -1.75
CA MET A 187 9.13 5.61 -2.77
C MET A 187 9.50 4.18 -2.36
N THR A 188 8.48 3.36 -2.11
CA THR A 188 8.65 1.94 -1.80
C THR A 188 8.49 1.12 -3.08
N ILE A 189 9.12 -0.05 -3.12
CA ILE A 189 8.97 -1.00 -4.24
C ILE A 189 7.52 -1.47 -4.38
N GLU A 190 6.81 -1.54 -3.26
CA GLU A 190 5.38 -1.88 -3.22
C GLU A 190 4.52 -0.90 -4.02
N ALA A 191 4.82 0.41 -3.95
CA ALA A 191 4.10 1.41 -4.73
C ALA A 191 4.25 1.18 -6.25
N VAL A 192 5.41 0.74 -6.69
CA VAL A 192 5.65 0.38 -8.10
C VAL A 192 4.88 -0.88 -8.49
N VAL A 193 4.84 -1.87 -7.61
CA VAL A 193 4.07 -3.11 -7.82
C VAL A 193 2.58 -2.80 -7.93
N TYR A 194 2.01 -1.98 -7.05
CA TYR A 194 0.61 -1.56 -7.14
C TYR A 194 0.33 -0.75 -8.41
N ALA A 195 1.25 0.11 -8.84
CA ALA A 195 1.13 0.83 -10.10
C ALA A 195 1.11 -0.13 -11.30
N ALA A 196 1.96 -1.15 -11.30
CA ALA A 196 1.97 -2.17 -12.36
C ALA A 196 0.67 -2.99 -12.38
N ILE A 197 0.12 -3.36 -11.23
CA ILE A 197 -1.18 -4.04 -11.12
C ILE A 197 -2.29 -3.15 -11.66
N ALA A 198 -2.31 -1.87 -11.30
CA ALA A 198 -3.30 -0.91 -11.80
C ALA A 198 -3.26 -0.78 -13.32
N VAL A 199 -2.06 -0.74 -13.93
CA VAL A 199 -1.89 -0.72 -15.38
C VAL A 199 -2.33 -2.03 -16.03
N ALA A 200 -2.09 -3.18 -15.41
CA ALA A 200 -2.61 -4.45 -15.91
C ALA A 200 -4.15 -4.48 -15.92
N VAL A 201 -4.78 -3.98 -14.87
CA VAL A 201 -6.24 -3.84 -14.79
C VAL A 201 -6.76 -2.85 -15.86
N PHE A 202 -6.09 -1.72 -16.05
CA PHE A 202 -6.39 -0.77 -17.11
C PHE A 202 -6.33 -1.45 -18.49
N PHE A 203 -5.25 -2.16 -18.78
CA PHE A 203 -5.07 -2.85 -20.06
C PHE A 203 -6.18 -3.87 -20.31
N VAL A 204 -6.52 -4.70 -19.33
CA VAL A 204 -7.61 -5.67 -19.46
C VAL A 204 -8.94 -4.97 -19.69
N THR A 205 -9.25 -3.94 -18.90
CA THR A 205 -10.52 -3.21 -18.98
C THR A 205 -10.70 -2.52 -20.33
N THR A 206 -9.64 -1.96 -20.91
CA THR A 206 -9.68 -1.31 -22.23
C THR A 206 -9.81 -2.32 -23.38
N MET A 207 -9.27 -3.53 -23.23
CA MET A 207 -9.37 -4.58 -24.25
C MET A 207 -10.77 -5.23 -24.35
N ILE A 208 -11.55 -5.23 -23.27
CA ILE A 208 -12.88 -5.86 -23.24
C ILE A 208 -13.81 -5.33 -24.35
N PRO A 209 -14.01 -4.02 -24.54
CA PRO A 209 -14.91 -3.52 -25.60
C PRO A 209 -14.33 -3.62 -27.02
N ILE A 210 -13.02 -3.70 -27.17
CA ILE A 210 -12.34 -3.83 -28.46
C ILE A 210 -12.61 -5.22 -29.07
N PHE A 211 -12.63 -6.26 -28.24
CA PHE A 211 -12.82 -7.65 -28.68
C PHE A 211 -14.14 -7.86 -29.47
N PRO A 212 -15.31 -7.45 -29.01
CA PRO A 212 -16.54 -7.53 -29.79
C PRO A 212 -16.55 -6.58 -31.00
N ALA A 213 -15.93 -5.40 -30.91
CA ALA A 213 -15.89 -4.44 -32.02
C ALA A 213 -15.15 -5.00 -33.24
N THR A 214 -14.08 -5.77 -33.02
CA THR A 214 -13.34 -6.44 -34.09
C THR A 214 -14.08 -7.64 -34.71
N LYS A 215 -15.12 -8.17 -34.03
CA LYS A 215 -15.93 -9.28 -34.59
C LYS A 215 -17.02 -8.78 -35.56
N THR A 216 -17.60 -7.60 -35.32
CA THR A 216 -18.72 -7.10 -36.12
C THR A 216 -18.28 -6.67 -37.53
N THR A 217 -19.07 -7.03 -38.53
CA THR A 217 -18.93 -6.60 -39.93
C THR A 217 -19.72 -5.30 -40.16
N ILE A 218 -19.34 -4.51 -41.19
CA ILE A 218 -20.01 -3.24 -41.56
C ILE A 218 -21.53 -3.46 -41.79
N VAL A 219 -21.88 -4.60 -42.37
CA VAL A 219 -23.28 -4.95 -42.66
C VAL A 219 -24.09 -5.18 -41.37
N GLU A 220 -23.52 -5.91 -40.40
CA GLU A 220 -24.16 -6.14 -39.10
C GLU A 220 -24.31 -4.83 -38.30
N HIS A 221 -23.35 -3.91 -38.41
CA HIS A 221 -23.45 -2.62 -37.73
C HIS A 221 -24.60 -1.74 -38.26
N LYS A 222 -24.77 -1.65 -39.59
CA LYS A 222 -25.91 -0.94 -40.20
C LYS A 222 -27.23 -1.59 -39.86
N GLN A 223 -27.31 -2.92 -39.84
CA GLN A 223 -28.51 -3.66 -39.42
C GLN A 223 -28.83 -3.49 -37.94
N SER A 224 -27.83 -3.47 -37.05
CA SER A 224 -28.06 -3.27 -35.62
C SER A 224 -28.54 -1.85 -35.30
N LYS A 225 -28.02 -0.82 -36.01
CA LYS A 225 -28.57 0.55 -35.92
C LYS A 225 -30.01 0.65 -36.41
N ALA A 226 -30.36 -0.06 -37.47
CA ALA A 226 -31.73 -0.13 -38.00
C ALA A 226 -32.67 -0.87 -37.02
N LYS A 227 -32.18 -1.94 -36.35
CA LYS A 227 -32.93 -2.66 -35.32
C LYS A 227 -33.12 -1.85 -34.03
N LYS A 228 -32.11 -1.10 -33.58
CA LYS A 228 -32.27 -0.18 -32.42
C LYS A 228 -33.30 0.92 -32.69
N LYS A 229 -33.45 1.39 -33.94
CA LYS A 229 -34.52 2.34 -34.29
C LYS A 229 -35.92 1.72 -34.19
N LYS A 230 -36.09 0.40 -34.38
CA LYS A 230 -37.38 -0.30 -34.25
C LYS A 230 -37.82 -0.44 -32.78
N HIS A 231 -36.95 -0.48 -31.80
CA HIS A 231 -37.30 -0.49 -30.38
C HIS A 231 -37.78 0.89 -29.87
N ALA A 232 -37.50 1.98 -30.58
CA ALA A 232 -38.07 3.31 -30.29
C ALA A 232 -39.56 3.40 -30.61
N LEU A 233 -40.15 2.42 -31.28
CA LEU A 233 -41.60 2.34 -31.51
C LEU A 233 -42.41 2.13 -30.24
N TRP A 234 -41.80 1.70 -29.15
CA TRP A 234 -42.46 1.62 -27.85
C TRP A 234 -42.78 3.02 -27.28
N ALA A 235 -41.94 4.01 -27.60
CA ALA A 235 -42.18 5.40 -27.19
C ALA A 235 -43.28 6.09 -27.98
N VAL A 236 -43.54 5.65 -29.22
CA VAL A 236 -44.58 6.23 -30.11
C VAL A 236 -45.98 5.73 -29.72
N SER A 237 -46.09 4.53 -29.14
CA SER A 237 -47.39 3.97 -28.70
C SER A 237 -48.02 4.72 -27.50
N TYR A 238 -47.22 5.48 -26.75
CA TYR A 238 -47.72 6.23 -25.59
C TYR A 238 -48.32 7.60 -25.95
N THR A 239 -48.02 8.13 -27.14
CA THR A 239 -48.52 9.46 -27.59
C THR A 239 -49.82 9.39 -28.40
N HIS A 240 -50.31 8.19 -28.73
CA HIS A 240 -51.57 8.01 -29.49
C HIS A 240 -52.79 7.66 -28.64
N LEU A 241 -52.66 7.66 -27.30
CA LEU A 241 -53.76 7.47 -26.36
C LEU A 241 -54.03 8.75 -25.56
N ARG A 242 -54.33 9.85 -26.29
CA ARG A 242 -54.94 11.01 -25.70
C ARG A 242 -55.98 11.58 -26.69
#